data_67ca88755edb6767e5362f29ffbaf68d
#
_entry.id   67ca88755edb6767e5362f29ffbaf68d
#
_cell.length_a   1.000
_cell.length_b   1.000
_cell.length_c   1.000
_cell.angle_alpha   90.00
_cell.angle_beta   90.00
_cell.angle_gamma   90.00
#
_symmetry.space_group_name_H-M   'P 1'
#
loop_
_entity.id
_entity.type
_entity.pdbx_description
1 polymer ?
#
loop_
_entity_poly.entity_id
_entity_poly.type
_entity_poly.pdbx_seq_one_letter_code
_entity_poly.pdbx_strand_id
1 'polypeptide(L)'
;SHGMILGENGEKMSKSRGNVVNPDDIVQAYGADTLRTYEMFIGAFDLSASWSEDGVKGCRRFLERIWKLQDIMTDEEEYSSDLETKMHQTIKKVSSDYENLKYNTAIAAMMALLNDFTKKGSITKGEYKTLLILLNPVAPHITEELWQIIGGSGYVYEQTWPEYEEAKTVENTVEIAVQINGKTKGTLAIGRDDAKEDVIAKAKESIADKLTGNIVKEIYVPGRIVNIVMK
;
A
#
# COMPACT_ATOMS: atom_id res chain seq x y z
N SER A 1 15.65 -13.36 20.63
CA SER A 1 16.03 -12.07 21.22
C SER A 1 15.34 -10.96 20.45
N HIS A 2 15.11 -9.84 21.10
CA HIS A 2 14.53 -8.64 20.48
C HIS A 2 15.54 -7.47 20.61
N GLY A 3 15.39 -6.45 19.77
CA GLY A 3 16.13 -5.21 19.83
C GLY A 3 15.75 -4.37 21.06
N MET A 4 16.49 -3.32 21.29
CA MET A 4 16.25 -2.37 22.38
C MET A 4 15.86 -1.02 21.80
N ILE A 5 14.82 -0.39 22.36
CA ILE A 5 14.50 1.01 22.05
C ILE A 5 15.41 1.90 22.89
N LEU A 6 16.19 2.73 22.20
CA LEU A 6 17.15 3.67 22.78
C LEU A 6 16.52 5.06 22.87
N GLY A 7 17.12 5.96 23.64
CA GLY A 7 16.77 7.37 23.64
C GLY A 7 17.04 8.02 22.28
N GLU A 8 16.55 9.25 22.09
CA GLU A 8 16.65 9.97 20.79
C GLU A 8 18.08 10.12 20.27
N ASN A 9 19.06 10.19 21.16
CA ASN A 9 20.48 10.29 20.82
C ASN A 9 21.18 8.92 20.67
N GLY A 10 20.43 7.82 20.64
CA GLY A 10 20.99 6.47 20.50
C GLY A 10 21.59 5.87 21.76
N GLU A 11 21.39 6.51 22.91
CA GLU A 11 21.87 5.99 24.19
C GLU A 11 20.80 5.16 24.91
N LYS A 12 21.25 4.20 25.73
CA LYS A 12 20.34 3.43 26.58
C LYS A 12 19.55 4.36 27.50
N MET A 13 18.24 4.19 27.52
CA MET A 13 17.37 4.94 28.44
C MET A 13 17.67 4.59 29.88
N SER A 14 17.80 5.62 30.73
CA SER A 14 17.92 5.45 32.17
C SER A 14 17.36 6.66 32.90
N LYS A 15 16.81 6.43 34.12
CA LYS A 15 16.28 7.52 34.98
C LYS A 15 17.36 8.52 35.33
N SER A 16 18.60 8.08 35.59
CA SER A 16 19.72 8.94 35.92
C SER A 16 20.16 9.89 34.81
N ARG A 17 19.86 9.53 33.54
CA ARG A 17 20.16 10.35 32.36
C ARG A 17 19.01 11.28 31.99
N GLY A 18 17.81 11.08 32.55
CA GLY A 18 16.62 11.85 32.22
C GLY A 18 16.09 11.65 30.79
N ASN A 19 16.49 10.57 30.13
CA ASN A 19 16.13 10.25 28.73
C ASN A 19 15.12 9.13 28.59
N VAL A 20 14.39 8.81 29.67
CA VAL A 20 13.36 7.75 29.65
C VAL A 20 12.09 8.29 29.01
N VAL A 21 11.55 7.52 28.05
CA VAL A 21 10.21 7.72 27.52
C VAL A 21 9.25 6.83 28.30
N ASN A 22 8.23 7.42 28.92
CA ASN A 22 7.20 6.66 29.63
C ASN A 22 6.10 6.24 28.64
N PRO A 23 5.83 4.94 28.46
CA PRO A 23 4.76 4.46 27.60
C PRO A 23 3.39 5.06 27.95
N ASP A 24 3.07 5.25 29.23
CA ASP A 24 1.79 5.80 29.66
C ASP A 24 1.57 7.22 29.13
N ASP A 25 2.62 8.05 29.10
CA ASP A 25 2.54 9.41 28.56
C ASP A 25 2.26 9.40 27.06
N ILE A 26 2.86 8.45 26.33
CA ILE A 26 2.65 8.28 24.90
C ILE A 26 1.22 7.79 24.63
N VAL A 27 0.75 6.82 25.40
CA VAL A 27 -0.63 6.30 25.29
C VAL A 27 -1.64 7.42 25.57
N GLN A 28 -1.40 8.25 26.57
CA GLN A 28 -2.27 9.37 26.90
C GLN A 28 -2.29 10.44 25.79
N ALA A 29 -1.13 10.72 25.19
CA ALA A 29 -1.00 11.78 24.17
C ALA A 29 -1.46 11.30 22.77
N TYR A 30 -1.18 10.06 22.39
CA TYR A 30 -1.33 9.56 21.01
C TYR A 30 -2.21 8.32 20.88
N GLY A 31 -2.54 7.65 21.99
CA GLY A 31 -3.29 6.40 22.01
C GLY A 31 -2.41 5.15 21.96
N ALA A 32 -2.91 4.05 22.52
CA ALA A 32 -2.19 2.78 22.61
C ALA A 32 -1.86 2.18 21.23
N ASP A 33 -2.78 2.27 20.28
CA ASP A 33 -2.54 1.76 18.91
C ASP A 33 -1.41 2.49 18.19
N THR A 34 -1.25 3.79 18.46
CA THR A 34 -0.12 4.57 17.90
C THR A 34 1.20 4.07 18.46
N LEU A 35 1.30 3.87 19.76
CA LEU A 35 2.51 3.34 20.41
C LEU A 35 2.85 1.95 19.88
N ARG A 36 1.87 1.03 19.84
CA ARG A 36 2.03 -0.33 19.30
C ARG A 36 2.52 -0.31 17.86
N THR A 37 1.88 0.50 17.01
CA THR A 37 2.27 0.65 15.60
C THR A 37 3.70 1.17 15.47
N TYR A 38 4.05 2.16 16.28
CA TYR A 38 5.39 2.75 16.27
C TYR A 38 6.47 1.74 16.70
N GLU A 39 6.26 1.02 17.80
CA GLU A 39 7.21 0.00 18.28
C GLU A 39 7.47 -1.11 17.26
N MET A 40 6.43 -1.50 16.51
CA MET A 40 6.55 -2.50 15.44
C MET A 40 7.15 -1.93 14.15
N PHE A 41 7.05 -0.63 13.93
CA PHE A 41 7.49 0.03 12.69
C PHE A 41 8.89 0.65 12.76
N ILE A 42 9.38 0.99 13.95
CA ILE A 42 10.64 1.74 14.16
C ILE A 42 11.88 1.06 13.55
N GLY A 43 11.88 -0.26 13.41
CA GLY A 43 13.00 -1.01 12.87
C GLY A 43 12.76 -2.52 12.83
N ALA A 44 13.78 -3.25 12.41
CA ALA A 44 13.74 -4.71 12.48
C ALA A 44 13.64 -5.17 13.93
N PHE A 45 12.82 -6.19 14.19
CA PHE A 45 12.46 -6.64 15.52
C PHE A 45 13.66 -7.03 16.41
N ASP A 46 14.73 -7.52 15.82
CA ASP A 46 15.96 -7.97 16.48
C ASP A 46 17.05 -6.90 16.59
N LEU A 47 16.84 -5.73 15.99
CA LEU A 47 17.79 -4.62 16.01
C LEU A 47 17.36 -3.51 16.99
N SER A 48 18.34 -2.85 17.58
CA SER A 48 18.08 -1.66 18.39
C SER A 48 17.75 -0.46 17.49
N ALA A 49 16.82 0.37 17.95
CA ALA A 49 16.42 1.59 17.26
C ALA A 49 16.29 2.76 18.22
N SER A 50 16.61 3.97 17.77
CA SER A 50 16.46 5.18 18.56
C SER A 50 15.02 5.67 18.56
N TRP A 51 14.53 6.13 19.70
CA TRP A 51 13.24 6.77 19.82
C TRP A 51 13.15 8.00 18.93
N SER A 52 12.00 8.18 18.28
CA SER A 52 11.70 9.36 17.48
C SER A 52 10.26 9.79 17.69
N GLU A 53 10.05 10.96 18.23
CA GLU A 53 8.70 11.50 18.42
C GLU A 53 8.02 11.81 17.09
N ASP A 54 8.76 12.24 16.07
CA ASP A 54 8.24 12.43 14.72
C ASP A 54 7.79 11.12 14.08
N GLY A 55 8.47 10.02 14.40
CA GLY A 55 8.04 8.67 14.03
C GLY A 55 6.70 8.29 14.66
N VAL A 56 6.52 8.58 15.96
CA VAL A 56 5.24 8.40 16.68
C VAL A 56 4.13 9.20 16.02
N LYS A 57 4.35 10.48 15.74
CA LYS A 57 3.39 11.35 15.03
C LYS A 57 3.09 10.82 13.62
N GLY A 58 4.07 10.25 12.94
CA GLY A 58 3.89 9.58 11.65
C GLY A 58 2.94 8.40 11.72
N CYS A 59 3.10 7.54 12.73
CA CYS A 59 2.20 6.42 12.99
C CYS A 59 0.79 6.89 13.37
N ARG A 60 0.66 7.96 14.17
CA ARG A 60 -0.64 8.56 14.47
C ARG A 60 -1.34 9.03 13.20
N ARG A 61 -0.65 9.76 12.32
CA ARG A 61 -1.21 10.19 11.02
C ARG A 61 -1.62 9.02 10.14
N PHE A 62 -0.86 7.93 10.14
CA PHE A 62 -1.23 6.70 9.43
C PHE A 62 -2.57 6.16 9.92
N LEU A 63 -2.76 5.99 11.23
CA LEU A 63 -4.01 5.50 11.82
C LEU A 63 -5.18 6.47 11.57
N GLU A 64 -4.95 7.77 11.63
CA GLU A 64 -5.97 8.78 11.29
C GLU A 64 -6.41 8.70 9.81
N ARG A 65 -5.48 8.41 8.91
CA ARG A 65 -5.80 8.17 7.50
C ARG A 65 -6.59 6.87 7.29
N ILE A 66 -6.26 5.81 8.04
CA ILE A 66 -7.06 4.57 8.06
C ILE A 66 -8.49 4.87 8.52
N TRP A 67 -8.65 5.67 9.58
CA TRP A 67 -9.96 6.10 10.07
C TRP A 67 -10.78 6.84 9.00
N LYS A 68 -10.17 7.74 8.26
CA LYS A 68 -10.81 8.54 7.22
C LYS A 68 -11.23 7.76 5.96
N LEU A 69 -10.75 6.53 5.78
CA LEU A 69 -11.18 5.71 4.64
C LEU A 69 -12.69 5.43 4.65
N GLN A 70 -13.35 5.45 5.80
CA GLN A 70 -14.80 5.33 5.88
C GLN A 70 -15.55 6.41 5.06
N ASP A 71 -14.96 7.59 4.88
CA ASP A 71 -15.56 8.70 4.15
C ASP A 71 -15.60 8.45 2.63
N ILE A 72 -14.78 7.52 2.13
CA ILE A 72 -14.69 7.16 0.71
C ILE A 72 -15.04 5.69 0.46
N MET A 73 -15.63 5.01 1.45
CA MET A 73 -16.02 3.61 1.35
C MET A 73 -17.27 3.46 0.47
N THR A 74 -17.27 2.42 -0.36
CA THR A 74 -18.42 1.96 -1.13
C THR A 74 -18.96 0.64 -0.55
N ASP A 75 -20.17 0.24 -0.91
CA ASP A 75 -20.85 -0.92 -0.31
C ASP A 75 -20.44 -2.27 -0.93
N GLU A 76 -19.59 -2.28 -1.97
CA GLU A 76 -19.14 -3.51 -2.63
C GLU A 76 -18.31 -4.38 -1.68
N GLU A 77 -18.65 -5.67 -1.62
CA GLU A 77 -17.90 -6.66 -0.81
C GLU A 77 -16.69 -7.24 -1.57
N GLU A 78 -16.66 -7.11 -2.90
CA GLU A 78 -15.55 -7.59 -3.73
C GLU A 78 -14.43 -6.54 -3.82
N TYR A 79 -13.22 -6.99 -4.13
CA TYR A 79 -12.12 -6.07 -4.45
C TYR A 79 -12.37 -5.39 -5.79
N SER A 80 -12.04 -4.13 -5.87
CA SER A 80 -12.08 -3.39 -7.13
C SER A 80 -11.05 -3.95 -8.13
N SER A 81 -11.42 -4.04 -9.39
CA SER A 81 -10.59 -4.67 -10.44
C SER A 81 -9.22 -4.01 -10.62
N ASP A 82 -9.13 -2.71 -10.39
CA ASP A 82 -7.88 -1.94 -10.50
C ASP A 82 -6.93 -2.13 -9.31
N LEU A 83 -7.42 -2.59 -8.16
CA LEU A 83 -6.62 -2.87 -6.97
C LEU A 83 -6.58 -4.35 -6.58
N GLU A 84 -7.27 -5.25 -7.29
CA GLU A 84 -7.31 -6.68 -6.96
C GLU A 84 -5.90 -7.28 -6.85
N THR A 85 -5.05 -7.05 -7.84
CA THR A 85 -3.65 -7.51 -7.80
C THR A 85 -2.90 -6.94 -6.59
N LYS A 86 -3.08 -5.65 -6.30
CA LYS A 86 -2.44 -5.00 -5.16
C LYS A 86 -2.94 -5.57 -3.82
N MET A 87 -4.22 -5.88 -3.71
CA MET A 87 -4.79 -6.54 -2.53
C MET A 87 -4.13 -7.91 -2.30
N HIS A 88 -4.07 -8.77 -3.32
CA HIS A 88 -3.44 -10.09 -3.21
C HIS A 88 -1.94 -10.01 -2.91
N GLN A 89 -1.21 -9.08 -3.52
CA GLN A 89 0.20 -8.81 -3.22
C GLN A 89 0.39 -8.37 -1.76
N THR A 90 -0.49 -7.49 -1.26
CA THR A 90 -0.40 -6.98 0.12
C THR A 90 -0.71 -8.07 1.13
N ILE A 91 -1.75 -8.88 0.92
CA ILE A 91 -2.06 -10.02 1.78
C ILE A 91 -0.86 -10.97 1.86
N LYS A 92 -0.31 -11.37 0.71
CA LYS A 92 0.88 -12.23 0.63
C LYS A 92 2.06 -11.64 1.41
N LYS A 93 2.36 -10.37 1.17
CA LYS A 93 3.48 -9.67 1.81
C LYS A 93 3.32 -9.58 3.32
N VAL A 94 2.16 -9.12 3.80
CA VAL A 94 1.89 -8.95 5.23
C VAL A 94 1.89 -10.29 5.95
N SER A 95 1.28 -11.32 5.38
CA SER A 95 1.26 -12.67 5.94
C SER A 95 2.66 -13.22 6.13
N SER A 96 3.47 -13.20 5.07
CA SER A 96 4.87 -13.65 5.12
C SER A 96 5.71 -12.83 6.10
N ASP A 97 5.51 -11.52 6.15
CA ASP A 97 6.27 -10.64 7.04
C ASP A 97 5.93 -10.90 8.52
N TYR A 98 4.67 -11.12 8.85
CA TYR A 98 4.27 -11.47 10.22
C TYR A 98 4.84 -12.81 10.67
N GLU A 99 4.81 -13.83 9.81
CA GLU A 99 5.43 -15.15 10.10
C GLU A 99 6.94 -15.04 10.35
N ASN A 100 7.60 -14.10 9.70
CA ASN A 100 9.04 -13.88 9.80
C ASN A 100 9.44 -12.73 10.75
N LEU A 101 8.51 -12.24 11.58
CA LEU A 101 8.71 -11.14 12.54
C LEU A 101 9.21 -9.84 11.89
N LYS A 102 8.85 -9.60 10.63
CA LYS A 102 9.19 -8.39 9.86
C LYS A 102 8.05 -7.37 9.94
N TYR A 103 7.64 -7.02 11.13
CA TYR A 103 6.50 -6.13 11.36
C TYR A 103 6.62 -4.77 10.68
N ASN A 104 7.83 -4.20 10.63
CA ASN A 104 8.11 -2.93 10.00
C ASN A 104 7.81 -2.94 8.50
N THR A 105 8.15 -4.02 7.79
CA THR A 105 7.85 -4.15 6.35
C THR A 105 6.39 -4.50 6.09
N ALA A 106 5.73 -5.24 6.98
CA ALA A 106 4.29 -5.46 6.93
C ALA A 106 3.51 -4.14 7.04
N ILE A 107 3.85 -3.30 8.02
CA ILE A 107 3.24 -1.98 8.20
C ILE A 107 3.50 -1.09 6.98
N ALA A 108 4.72 -1.09 6.45
CA ALA A 108 5.06 -0.34 5.24
C ALA A 108 4.21 -0.78 4.03
N ALA A 109 3.94 -2.07 3.87
CA ALA A 109 3.06 -2.58 2.81
C ALA A 109 1.62 -2.07 2.98
N MET A 110 1.09 -2.03 4.21
CA MET A 110 -0.23 -1.46 4.49
C MET A 110 -0.28 0.06 4.28
N MET A 111 0.81 0.78 4.59
CA MET A 111 0.94 2.22 4.26
C MET A 111 0.91 2.47 2.75
N ALA A 112 1.57 1.62 1.96
CA ALA A 112 1.54 1.70 0.51
C ALA A 112 0.13 1.46 -0.04
N LEU A 113 -0.57 0.43 0.45
CA LEU A 113 -1.96 0.16 0.08
C LEU A 113 -2.91 1.32 0.44
N LEU A 114 -2.73 1.94 1.61
CA LEU A 114 -3.47 3.14 2.00
C LEU A 114 -3.26 4.30 1.01
N ASN A 115 -2.04 4.48 0.50
CA ASN A 115 -1.75 5.48 -0.51
C ASN A 115 -2.50 5.20 -1.82
N ASP A 116 -2.61 3.93 -2.22
CA ASP A 116 -3.35 3.53 -3.41
C ASP A 116 -4.85 3.84 -3.27
N PHE A 117 -5.49 3.53 -2.12
CA PHE A 117 -6.87 3.91 -1.85
C PHE A 117 -7.08 5.42 -1.84
N THR A 118 -6.17 6.16 -1.22
CA THR A 118 -6.24 7.63 -1.17
C THR A 118 -6.11 8.24 -2.56
N LYS A 119 -5.20 7.73 -3.40
CA LYS A 119 -4.99 8.16 -4.78
C LYS A 119 -6.20 7.85 -5.65
N LYS A 120 -6.79 6.67 -5.48
CA LYS A 120 -8.02 6.26 -6.18
C LYS A 120 -9.23 7.09 -5.75
N GLY A 121 -9.27 7.52 -4.48
CA GLY A 121 -10.40 8.26 -3.90
C GLY A 121 -11.60 7.38 -3.55
N SER A 122 -11.43 6.06 -3.48
CA SER A 122 -12.47 5.11 -3.05
C SER A 122 -11.83 3.84 -2.48
N ILE A 123 -12.59 3.16 -1.63
CA ILE A 123 -12.27 1.83 -1.08
C ILE A 123 -13.56 1.03 -1.02
N THR A 124 -13.54 -0.23 -1.46
CA THR A 124 -14.69 -1.11 -1.27
C THR A 124 -14.77 -1.58 0.19
N LYS A 125 -15.96 -1.97 0.62
CA LYS A 125 -16.16 -2.54 1.95
C LYS A 125 -15.32 -3.81 2.16
N GLY A 126 -15.21 -4.66 1.14
CA GLY A 126 -14.36 -5.85 1.18
C GLY A 126 -12.88 -5.52 1.30
N GLU A 127 -12.38 -4.53 0.58
CA GLU A 127 -11.00 -4.03 0.70
C GLU A 127 -10.74 -3.48 2.10
N TYR A 128 -11.66 -2.71 2.65
CA TYR A 128 -11.53 -2.13 3.99
C TYR A 128 -11.52 -3.22 5.07
N LYS A 129 -12.47 -4.15 5.02
CA LYS A 129 -12.49 -5.31 5.93
C LYS A 129 -11.16 -6.06 5.92
N THR A 130 -10.62 -6.34 4.75
CA THR A 130 -9.31 -7.03 4.60
C THR A 130 -8.19 -6.22 5.25
N LEU A 131 -8.11 -4.91 4.98
CA LEU A 131 -7.11 -4.03 5.59
C LEU A 131 -7.21 -4.03 7.12
N LEU A 132 -8.42 -3.99 7.68
CA LEU A 132 -8.65 -4.01 9.13
C LEU A 132 -8.18 -5.33 9.75
N ILE A 133 -8.42 -6.48 9.10
CA ILE A 133 -7.94 -7.77 9.58
C ILE A 133 -6.40 -7.81 9.57
N LEU A 134 -5.76 -7.36 8.48
CA LEU A 134 -4.30 -7.32 8.39
C LEU A 134 -3.66 -6.40 9.43
N LEU A 135 -4.31 -5.29 9.77
CA LEU A 135 -3.80 -4.29 10.70
C LEU A 135 -4.12 -4.63 12.17
N ASN A 136 -5.14 -5.44 12.44
CA ASN A 136 -5.62 -5.74 13.81
C ASN A 136 -4.53 -6.20 14.78
N PRO A 137 -3.58 -7.09 14.41
CA PRO A 137 -2.52 -7.50 15.33
C PRO A 137 -1.67 -6.34 15.87
N VAL A 138 -1.54 -5.28 15.10
CA VAL A 138 -0.73 -4.10 15.45
C VAL A 138 -1.57 -3.03 16.14
N ALA A 139 -2.77 -2.74 15.62
CA ALA A 139 -3.66 -1.68 16.08
C ALA A 139 -5.07 -2.21 16.38
N PRO A 140 -5.25 -2.98 17.47
CA PRO A 140 -6.49 -3.69 17.74
C PRO A 140 -7.68 -2.77 18.03
N HIS A 141 -7.49 -1.63 18.70
CA HIS A 141 -8.61 -0.79 19.14
C HIS A 141 -9.26 -0.06 17.95
N ILE A 142 -8.48 0.60 17.11
CA ILE A 142 -9.01 1.31 15.95
C ILE A 142 -9.65 0.36 14.93
N THR A 143 -9.07 -0.81 14.74
CA THR A 143 -9.59 -1.80 13.78
C THR A 143 -10.90 -2.42 14.26
N GLU A 144 -11.05 -2.72 15.56
CA GLU A 144 -12.31 -3.20 16.12
C GLU A 144 -13.41 -2.13 16.05
N GLU A 145 -13.10 -0.88 16.36
CA GLU A 145 -14.07 0.21 16.27
C GLU A 145 -14.53 0.44 14.83
N LEU A 146 -13.59 0.53 13.89
CA LEU A 146 -13.92 0.68 12.47
C LEU A 146 -14.74 -0.51 11.93
N TRP A 147 -14.42 -1.72 12.36
CA TRP A 147 -15.15 -2.93 11.97
C TRP A 147 -16.63 -2.83 12.32
N GLN A 148 -16.94 -2.36 13.53
CA GLN A 148 -18.33 -2.12 13.95
C GLN A 148 -18.99 -1.01 13.11
N ILE A 149 -18.29 0.10 12.90
CA ILE A 149 -18.80 1.26 12.13
C ILE A 149 -19.17 0.86 10.69
N ILE A 150 -18.32 0.05 10.02
CA ILE A 150 -18.59 -0.39 8.64
C ILE A 150 -19.56 -1.58 8.54
N GLY A 151 -20.12 -2.02 9.66
CA GLY A 151 -21.09 -3.12 9.70
C GLY A 151 -20.48 -4.50 9.56
N GLY A 152 -19.28 -4.71 10.10
CA GLY A 152 -18.68 -6.03 10.23
C GLY A 152 -19.44 -6.89 11.26
N SER A 153 -19.48 -8.19 11.06
CA SER A 153 -20.10 -9.15 11.99
C SER A 153 -19.04 -9.71 12.95
N GLY A 154 -19.39 -9.83 14.24
CA GLY A 154 -18.47 -10.30 15.28
C GLY A 154 -17.32 -9.32 15.52
N TYR A 155 -16.18 -9.83 15.94
CA TYR A 155 -14.96 -9.04 16.18
C TYR A 155 -13.91 -9.31 15.09
N VAL A 156 -12.99 -8.36 14.86
CA VAL A 156 -11.93 -8.53 13.86
C VAL A 156 -11.04 -9.71 14.22
N TYR A 157 -10.67 -9.86 15.49
CA TYR A 157 -9.78 -10.94 15.94
C TYR A 157 -10.38 -12.35 15.78
N GLU A 158 -11.69 -12.47 15.59
CA GLU A 158 -12.39 -13.74 15.33
C GLU A 158 -12.45 -14.09 13.83
N GLN A 159 -12.10 -13.15 12.96
CA GLN A 159 -12.19 -13.35 11.52
C GLN A 159 -11.09 -14.28 11.03
N THR A 160 -11.39 -15.01 9.96
CA THR A 160 -10.39 -15.79 9.25
C THR A 160 -9.37 -14.85 8.60
N TRP A 161 -8.08 -15.20 8.72
CA TRP A 161 -7.02 -14.45 8.06
C TRP A 161 -7.22 -14.45 6.54
N PRO A 162 -7.06 -13.30 5.86
CA PRO A 162 -7.28 -13.22 4.42
C PRO A 162 -6.33 -14.12 3.64
N GLU A 163 -6.86 -14.81 2.66
CA GLU A 163 -6.08 -15.61 1.72
C GLU A 163 -5.79 -14.83 0.45
N TYR A 164 -4.67 -15.14 -0.20
CA TYR A 164 -4.33 -14.59 -1.51
C TYR A 164 -4.29 -15.68 -2.57
N GLU A 165 -4.60 -15.31 -3.79
CA GLU A 165 -4.45 -16.16 -4.97
C GLU A 165 -3.13 -15.81 -5.65
N GLU A 166 -2.20 -16.79 -5.77
CA GLU A 166 -0.88 -16.56 -6.36
C GLU A 166 -0.98 -16.00 -7.80
N ALA A 167 -1.92 -16.52 -8.59
CA ALA A 167 -2.15 -16.06 -9.97
C ALA A 167 -2.55 -14.57 -10.05
N LYS A 168 -3.18 -14.03 -9.01
CA LYS A 168 -3.61 -12.63 -8.95
C LYS A 168 -2.54 -11.69 -8.38
N THR A 169 -1.42 -12.21 -7.91
CA THR A 169 -0.28 -11.39 -7.43
C THR A 169 0.61 -10.88 -8.56
N VAL A 170 0.44 -11.40 -9.77
CA VAL A 170 1.22 -11.01 -10.95
C VAL A 170 0.53 -9.85 -11.64
N GLU A 171 1.25 -8.74 -11.83
CA GLU A 171 0.74 -7.65 -12.66
C GLU A 171 0.66 -8.13 -14.12
N ASN A 172 -0.57 -8.26 -14.61
CA ASN A 172 -0.84 -8.55 -16.01
C ASN A 172 -0.67 -7.33 -16.93
N THR A 173 -0.27 -6.19 -16.37
CA THR A 173 -0.05 -4.96 -17.12
C THR A 173 1.44 -4.60 -17.16
N VAL A 174 1.85 -4.03 -18.30
CA VAL A 174 3.19 -3.46 -18.49
C VAL A 174 3.03 -2.07 -19.08
N GLU A 175 3.82 -1.12 -18.59
CA GLU A 175 3.86 0.23 -19.14
C GLU A 175 4.83 0.26 -20.33
N ILE A 176 4.34 0.71 -21.49
CA ILE A 176 5.12 0.86 -22.71
C ILE A 176 5.24 2.32 -23.14
N ALA A 177 6.35 2.68 -23.76
CA ALA A 177 6.50 4.00 -24.35
C ALA A 177 5.79 4.07 -25.72
N VAL A 178 5.04 5.17 -25.93
CA VAL A 178 4.44 5.49 -27.23
C VAL A 178 5.29 6.58 -27.91
N GLN A 179 5.78 6.26 -29.09
CA GLN A 179 6.74 7.11 -29.83
C GLN A 179 6.17 7.53 -31.19
N ILE A 180 6.59 8.72 -31.64
CA ILE A 180 6.43 9.20 -33.01
C ILE A 180 7.83 9.44 -33.58
N ASN A 181 8.16 8.79 -34.69
CA ASN A 181 9.47 8.90 -35.34
C ASN A 181 10.64 8.70 -34.35
N GLY A 182 10.51 7.73 -33.44
CA GLY A 182 11.52 7.39 -32.43
C GLY A 182 11.57 8.32 -31.21
N LYS A 183 10.73 9.36 -31.14
CA LYS A 183 10.65 10.26 -29.97
C LYS A 183 9.45 9.92 -29.12
N THR A 184 9.66 9.66 -27.82
CA THR A 184 8.58 9.35 -26.87
C THR A 184 7.63 10.53 -26.73
N LYS A 185 6.34 10.25 -26.86
CA LYS A 185 5.23 11.22 -26.78
C LYS A 185 4.28 10.95 -25.63
N GLY A 186 4.33 9.76 -25.06
CA GLY A 186 3.54 9.35 -23.91
C GLY A 186 3.90 7.93 -23.46
N THR A 187 3.25 7.48 -22.41
CA THR A 187 3.30 6.10 -21.91
C THR A 187 1.89 5.51 -21.89
N LEU A 188 1.76 4.21 -22.03
CA LEU A 188 0.50 3.49 -22.05
C LEU A 188 0.65 2.19 -21.27
N ALA A 189 -0.27 1.92 -20.34
CA ALA A 189 -0.38 0.63 -19.68
C ALA A 189 -1.17 -0.33 -20.59
N ILE A 190 -0.60 -1.49 -20.88
CA ILE A 190 -1.19 -2.55 -21.71
C ILE A 190 -1.18 -3.87 -20.94
N GLY A 191 -2.13 -4.77 -21.26
CA GLY A 191 -2.05 -6.17 -20.83
C GLY A 191 -0.86 -6.86 -21.48
N ARG A 192 -0.18 -7.76 -20.75
CA ARG A 192 0.95 -8.55 -21.30
C ARG A 192 0.52 -9.42 -22.48
N ASP A 193 -0.75 -9.86 -22.45
CA ASP A 193 -1.34 -10.75 -23.44
C ASP A 193 -2.24 -10.01 -24.45
N ASP A 194 -2.26 -8.66 -24.41
CA ASP A 194 -3.02 -7.84 -25.34
C ASP A 194 -2.54 -8.10 -26.80
N ALA A 195 -3.49 -8.29 -27.72
CA ALA A 195 -3.17 -8.47 -29.13
C ALA A 195 -2.45 -7.22 -29.68
N LYS A 196 -1.51 -7.43 -30.60
CA LYS A 196 -0.71 -6.36 -31.21
C LYS A 196 -1.57 -5.24 -31.78
N GLU A 197 -2.65 -5.61 -32.46
CA GLU A 197 -3.58 -4.70 -33.11
C GLU A 197 -4.27 -3.79 -32.09
N ASP A 198 -4.69 -4.34 -30.96
CA ASP A 198 -5.36 -3.62 -29.87
C ASP A 198 -4.38 -2.66 -29.18
N VAL A 199 -3.13 -3.10 -28.94
CA VAL A 199 -2.07 -2.27 -28.36
C VAL A 199 -1.77 -1.07 -29.27
N ILE A 200 -1.65 -1.29 -30.57
CA ILE A 200 -1.40 -0.20 -31.54
C ILE A 200 -2.59 0.77 -31.59
N ALA A 201 -3.83 0.27 -31.57
CA ALA A 201 -5.04 1.08 -31.56
C ALA A 201 -5.09 1.99 -30.32
N LYS A 202 -4.92 1.41 -29.13
CA LYS A 202 -4.86 2.15 -27.84
C LYS A 202 -3.70 3.18 -27.84
N ALA A 203 -2.54 2.81 -28.40
CA ALA A 203 -1.40 3.72 -28.47
C ALA A 203 -1.69 4.93 -29.38
N LYS A 204 -2.34 4.74 -30.52
CA LYS A 204 -2.76 5.84 -31.41
C LYS A 204 -3.79 6.74 -30.73
N GLU A 205 -4.74 6.18 -30.02
CA GLU A 205 -5.74 6.94 -29.26
C GLU A 205 -5.10 7.79 -28.17
N SER A 206 -4.12 7.24 -27.44
CA SER A 206 -3.44 7.93 -26.34
C SER A 206 -2.63 9.17 -26.78
N ILE A 207 -2.27 9.28 -28.05
CA ILE A 207 -1.52 10.40 -28.64
C ILE A 207 -2.23 11.01 -29.86
N ALA A 208 -3.54 10.86 -29.97
CA ALA A 208 -4.32 11.29 -31.13
C ALA A 208 -4.12 12.78 -31.47
N ASP A 209 -3.98 13.62 -30.44
CA ASP A 209 -3.68 15.06 -30.55
C ASP A 209 -2.31 15.38 -31.19
N LYS A 210 -1.40 14.40 -31.23
CA LYS A 210 -0.03 14.53 -31.74
C LYS A 210 0.17 13.86 -33.11
N LEU A 211 -0.86 13.16 -33.61
CA LEU A 211 -0.84 12.51 -34.92
C LEU A 211 -1.24 13.50 -36.03
N THR A 212 -0.29 14.30 -36.50
CA THR A 212 -0.54 15.41 -37.47
C THR A 212 -0.16 15.10 -38.92
N GLY A 213 0.36 13.87 -39.20
CA GLY A 213 0.83 13.48 -40.54
C GLY A 213 0.27 12.14 -40.99
N ASN A 214 0.69 11.69 -42.15
CA ASN A 214 0.32 10.38 -42.67
C ASN A 214 1.14 9.27 -42.02
N ILE A 215 0.48 8.26 -41.43
CA ILE A 215 1.15 7.09 -40.83
C ILE A 215 1.70 6.22 -41.94
N VAL A 216 3.00 6.00 -41.97
CA VAL A 216 3.72 5.18 -42.96
C VAL A 216 3.98 3.77 -42.44
N LYS A 217 4.26 3.65 -41.14
CA LYS A 217 4.58 2.37 -40.51
C LYS A 217 4.27 2.40 -39.04
N GLU A 218 3.80 1.26 -38.52
CA GLU A 218 3.56 1.03 -37.09
C GLU A 218 4.47 -0.11 -36.63
N ILE A 219 5.28 0.14 -35.60
CA ILE A 219 6.24 -0.81 -35.05
C ILE A 219 5.87 -1.07 -33.60
N TYR A 220 5.57 -2.30 -33.27
CA TYR A 220 5.33 -2.74 -31.90
C TYR A 220 6.43 -3.69 -31.43
N VAL A 221 7.08 -3.36 -30.34
CA VAL A 221 8.00 -4.25 -29.63
C VAL A 221 7.30 -4.68 -28.34
N PRO A 222 6.92 -5.96 -28.18
CA PRO A 222 6.15 -6.46 -27.07
C PRO A 222 6.74 -6.04 -25.70
N GLY A 223 5.89 -5.47 -24.85
CA GLY A 223 6.25 -5.05 -23.50
C GLY A 223 7.22 -3.88 -23.40
N ARG A 224 7.52 -3.18 -24.51
CA ARG A 224 8.50 -2.07 -24.50
C ARG A 224 8.01 -0.79 -25.16
N ILE A 225 7.69 -0.83 -26.43
CA ILE A 225 7.35 0.37 -27.20
C ILE A 225 6.33 0.13 -28.30
N VAL A 226 5.51 1.15 -28.59
CA VAL A 226 4.88 1.35 -29.88
C VAL A 226 5.49 2.57 -30.53
N ASN A 227 6.03 2.45 -31.75
CA ASN A 227 6.58 3.56 -32.51
C ASN A 227 5.77 3.76 -33.81
N ILE A 228 5.16 4.94 -33.94
CA ILE A 228 4.38 5.34 -35.10
C ILE A 228 5.28 6.20 -35.99
N VAL A 229 5.56 5.69 -37.20
CA VAL A 229 6.36 6.42 -38.19
C VAL A 229 5.43 7.21 -39.08
N MET A 230 5.63 8.50 -39.13
CA MET A 230 4.83 9.45 -39.94
C MET A 230 5.72 10.23 -40.91
N LYS A 231 5.11 10.63 -42.03
CA LYS A 231 5.63 11.60 -43.03
C LYS A 231 4.71 12.80 -43.06
#